data_78e1b4ad401baee613ec5dedee6c68c0
#
_entry.id   78e1b4ad401baee613ec5dedee6c68c0
#
_cell.length_a   1.000
_cell.length_b   1.000
_cell.length_c   1.000
_cell.angle_alpha   90.00
_cell.angle_beta   90.00
_cell.angle_gamma   90.00
#
_symmetry.space_group_name_H-M   'P 1'
#
loop_
_entity.id
_entity.type
_entity.pdbx_description
1 polymer ?
#
loop_
_entity_poly.entity_id
_entity_poly.type
_entity_poly.pdbx_seq_one_letter_code
_entity_poly.pdbx_strand_id
1 'polypeptide(L)'
;MVAKITDKLKKQLVQQVFDELTGEKLGDSDNYFYVAIGRSQEWDDEQNPDVPFPHDREEKLFRYNMQSIKAVQAFSYVVPLEETKDWSSGSVYAAYSDASTGQSANYYVRTEDNNVYVCIRQGKEGNGAARSSVDKPDHTDTTLIAELNDGYIWKYLYTISTADGNSFLTSNFMPVKYVDSADATDPYFGQYTIQNAAVPGQIVGYRVITAGSGYSTSDTVTITGNGSGATGHVIPDGSGGIAAVEIGDSARAGTTGFGDLSLYMGSGYSQADVSISGGSGGKVVPVFGPRAGLGADPRDDLRSTALMFNVKLQEADEEANGGKFQTGNDYRQVGIWKNPLQYGSSSQFTGTSATTVSKLKLVSTPATPITYEDTTTATGSTSTATAYIDYAADSDIWIHQTEETGFKDFQVADTLLLDPVQTGVGTLTIDTIEDPEVDIFSGDVLYISNISATIRNTAGSEDLKVIVKL
;
A
#
# COMPACT_ATOMS: atom_id res chain seq x y z
N MET A 1 -16.07 -24.34 -11.38
CA MET A 1 -16.05 -23.93 -9.96
C MET A 1 -15.24 -22.66 -9.86
N VAL A 2 -15.81 -21.54 -9.42
CA VAL A 2 -15.04 -20.30 -9.22
C VAL A 2 -14.63 -20.28 -7.74
N ALA A 3 -13.35 -20.53 -7.46
CA ALA A 3 -12.79 -20.39 -6.12
C ALA A 3 -12.58 -18.91 -5.79
N LYS A 4 -12.83 -18.49 -4.57
CA LYS A 4 -12.61 -17.13 -4.10
C LYS A 4 -11.67 -17.12 -2.90
N ILE A 5 -10.60 -16.37 -3.00
CA ILE A 5 -9.73 -16.06 -1.86
C ILE A 5 -10.45 -15.00 -1.02
N THR A 6 -10.61 -15.26 0.28
CA THR A 6 -11.25 -14.32 1.20
C THR A 6 -10.29 -13.22 1.62
N ASP A 7 -10.82 -12.05 1.97
CA ASP A 7 -10.01 -10.92 2.46
C ASP A 7 -9.21 -11.31 3.73
N LYS A 8 -9.75 -12.24 4.53
CA LYS A 8 -9.02 -12.79 5.70
C LYS A 8 -7.72 -13.50 5.33
N LEU A 9 -7.73 -14.31 4.25
CA LEU A 9 -6.50 -14.98 3.80
C LEU A 9 -5.51 -13.96 3.25
N LYS A 10 -5.97 -12.99 2.47
CA LYS A 10 -5.12 -11.90 1.97
C LYS A 10 -4.47 -11.13 3.11
N LYS A 11 -5.25 -10.76 4.13
CA LYS A 11 -4.73 -10.09 5.34
C LYS A 11 -3.70 -10.94 6.08
N GLN A 12 -3.91 -12.25 6.21
CA GLN A 12 -2.93 -13.14 6.84
C GLN A 12 -1.62 -13.18 6.06
N LEU A 13 -1.68 -13.21 4.73
CA LEU A 13 -0.48 -13.16 3.90
C LEU A 13 0.25 -11.83 4.03
N VAL A 14 -0.50 -10.72 4.02
CA VAL A 14 0.07 -9.37 4.25
C VAL A 14 0.69 -9.28 5.66
N GLN A 15 0.00 -9.79 6.68
CA GLN A 15 0.52 -9.82 8.05
C GLN A 15 1.80 -10.65 8.14
N GLN A 16 1.88 -11.79 7.45
CA GLN A 16 3.09 -12.61 7.45
C GLN A 16 4.29 -11.83 6.89
N VAL A 17 4.12 -11.11 5.77
CA VAL A 17 5.18 -10.26 5.20
C VAL A 17 5.55 -9.14 6.17
N PHE A 18 4.56 -8.53 6.81
CA PHE A 18 4.77 -7.47 7.79
C PHE A 18 5.56 -7.98 9.01
N ASP A 19 5.21 -9.15 9.55
CA ASP A 19 5.91 -9.76 10.70
C ASP A 19 7.35 -10.14 10.34
N GLU A 20 7.59 -10.56 9.11
CA GLU A 20 8.96 -10.82 8.63
C GLU A 20 9.79 -9.54 8.52
N LEU A 21 9.17 -8.41 8.15
CA LEU A 21 9.82 -7.09 8.08
C LEU A 21 10.12 -6.52 9.46
N THR A 22 9.27 -6.77 10.46
CA THR A 22 9.45 -6.29 11.83
C THR A 22 10.38 -7.18 12.66
N GLY A 23 10.73 -8.37 12.17
CA GLY A 23 11.48 -9.37 12.94
C GLY A 23 10.66 -10.01 14.08
N GLU A 24 9.35 -9.83 14.11
CA GLU A 24 8.46 -10.37 15.14
C GLU A 24 8.18 -11.88 15.00
N LYS A 25 8.61 -12.48 13.91
CA LYS A 25 8.43 -13.92 13.70
C LYS A 25 9.39 -14.72 14.57
N LEU A 26 8.85 -15.59 15.40
CA LEU A 26 9.59 -16.47 16.32
C LEU A 26 10.69 -17.26 15.56
N GLY A 27 11.95 -16.88 15.81
CA GLY A 27 13.13 -17.62 15.39
C GLY A 27 13.84 -17.13 14.12
N ASP A 28 13.41 -16.04 13.50
CA ASP A 28 14.03 -15.49 12.28
C ASP A 28 14.26 -13.98 12.47
N SER A 29 15.33 -13.63 13.16
CA SER A 29 15.61 -12.23 13.57
C SER A 29 16.25 -11.37 12.48
N ASP A 30 16.64 -11.95 11.32
CA ASP A 30 17.53 -11.27 10.38
C ASP A 30 17.02 -11.37 8.93
N ASN A 31 15.79 -10.90 8.67
CA ASN A 31 15.31 -10.71 7.31
C ASN A 31 15.63 -9.30 6.83
N TYR A 32 16.34 -9.21 5.71
CA TYR A 32 16.71 -7.95 5.07
C TYR A 32 15.94 -7.78 3.76
N PHE A 33 15.24 -6.68 3.64
CA PHE A 33 14.45 -6.36 2.45
C PHE A 33 15.04 -5.15 1.75
N TYR A 34 15.16 -5.25 0.44
CA TYR A 34 15.70 -4.20 -0.41
C TYR A 34 14.71 -3.87 -1.53
N VAL A 35 14.67 -2.62 -1.90
CA VAL A 35 14.13 -2.21 -3.21
C VAL A 35 15.29 -2.25 -4.18
N ALA A 36 15.12 -3.00 -5.26
CA ALA A 36 16.05 -3.07 -6.38
C ALA A 36 15.52 -2.22 -7.54
N ILE A 37 16.42 -1.51 -8.19
CA ILE A 37 16.15 -0.77 -9.43
C ILE A 37 17.04 -1.28 -10.55
N GLY A 38 16.54 -1.24 -11.77
CA GLY A 38 17.34 -1.70 -12.91
C GLY A 38 16.65 -1.52 -14.25
N ARG A 39 17.23 -2.11 -15.28
CA ARG A 39 16.90 -2.03 -16.69
C ARG A 39 17.04 -0.61 -17.25
N SER A 40 18.18 -0.36 -17.84
CA SER A 40 18.42 0.83 -18.66
C SER A 40 17.79 0.74 -20.05
N GLN A 41 17.65 -0.47 -20.60
CA GLN A 41 17.14 -0.69 -21.96
C GLN A 41 15.66 -0.30 -22.08
N GLU A 42 15.34 0.38 -23.17
CA GLU A 42 14.00 0.85 -23.49
C GLU A 42 12.99 -0.31 -23.62
N TRP A 43 11.73 -0.01 -23.33
CA TRP A 43 10.61 -0.86 -23.69
C TRP A 43 10.17 -0.59 -25.12
N ASP A 44 9.57 -1.58 -25.76
CA ASP A 44 8.91 -1.39 -27.07
C ASP A 44 7.81 -0.32 -26.99
N ASP A 45 7.13 -0.22 -25.86
CA ASP A 45 6.18 0.85 -25.52
C ASP A 45 6.53 1.43 -24.13
N GLU A 46 7.28 2.53 -24.13
CA GLU A 46 7.72 3.22 -22.89
C GLU A 46 6.58 3.77 -22.04
N GLN A 47 5.41 4.03 -22.64
CA GLN A 47 4.27 4.56 -21.90
C GLN A 47 3.42 3.47 -21.25
N ASN A 48 3.45 2.26 -21.80
CA ASN A 48 2.69 1.12 -21.32
C ASN A 48 3.58 -0.13 -21.30
N PRO A 49 4.56 -0.21 -20.40
CA PRO A 49 5.41 -1.39 -20.31
C PRO A 49 4.59 -2.65 -19.98
N ASP A 50 4.98 -3.76 -20.54
CA ASP A 50 4.32 -5.04 -20.28
C ASP A 50 4.33 -5.40 -18.80
N VAL A 51 3.23 -5.95 -18.31
CA VAL A 51 3.15 -6.46 -16.93
C VAL A 51 4.05 -7.70 -16.81
N PRO A 52 4.94 -7.76 -15.80
CA PRO A 52 5.79 -8.91 -15.59
C PRO A 52 5.00 -10.21 -15.42
N PHE A 53 5.47 -11.30 -16.01
CA PHE A 53 4.86 -12.61 -15.81
C PHE A 53 5.38 -13.27 -14.53
N PRO A 54 4.54 -13.93 -13.73
CA PRO A 54 4.96 -14.58 -12.48
C PRO A 54 5.62 -15.94 -12.74
N HIS A 55 6.80 -15.95 -13.36
CA HIS A 55 7.57 -17.16 -13.62
C HIS A 55 9.08 -16.92 -13.52
N ASP A 56 9.84 -18.01 -13.32
CA ASP A 56 11.29 -18.01 -13.06
C ASP A 56 12.11 -17.27 -14.12
N ARG A 57 11.65 -17.24 -15.38
CA ARG A 57 12.36 -16.51 -16.44
C ARG A 57 12.32 -15.01 -16.20
N GLU A 58 11.16 -14.48 -15.82
CA GLU A 58 11.00 -13.04 -15.54
C GLU A 58 11.89 -12.62 -14.37
N GLU A 59 11.94 -13.45 -13.34
CA GLU A 59 12.83 -13.21 -12.21
C GLU A 59 14.31 -13.20 -12.63
N LYS A 60 14.74 -14.13 -13.50
CA LYS A 60 16.11 -14.14 -14.04
C LYS A 60 16.42 -12.89 -14.85
N LEU A 61 15.52 -12.49 -15.74
CA LEU A 61 15.68 -11.26 -16.54
C LEU A 61 15.78 -10.02 -15.63
N PHE A 62 14.96 -9.96 -14.61
CA PHE A 62 15.04 -8.88 -13.62
C PHE A 62 16.41 -8.86 -12.92
N ARG A 63 16.92 -10.02 -12.49
CA ARG A 63 18.22 -10.15 -11.83
C ARG A 63 19.38 -9.67 -12.73
N TYR A 64 19.36 -10.01 -14.01
CA TYR A 64 20.39 -9.56 -14.96
C TYR A 64 20.38 -8.04 -15.16
N ASN A 65 19.22 -7.44 -15.10
CA ASN A 65 19.03 -6.01 -15.33
C ASN A 65 19.14 -5.15 -14.06
N MET A 66 19.33 -5.75 -12.87
CA MET A 66 19.49 -4.99 -11.64
C MET A 66 20.75 -4.13 -11.67
N GLN A 67 20.63 -2.86 -11.28
CA GLN A 67 21.74 -1.90 -11.20
C GLN A 67 22.15 -1.63 -9.76
N SER A 68 21.17 -1.45 -8.88
CA SER A 68 21.42 -1.07 -7.48
C SER A 68 20.30 -1.54 -6.57
N ILE A 69 20.62 -1.70 -5.29
CA ILE A 69 19.65 -1.99 -4.23
C ILE A 69 19.77 -1.02 -3.08
N LYS A 70 18.64 -0.72 -2.46
CA LYS A 70 18.55 0.07 -1.23
C LYS A 70 17.69 -0.63 -0.20
N ALA A 71 18.16 -0.71 1.05
CA ALA A 71 17.39 -1.27 2.15
C ALA A 71 16.05 -0.53 2.32
N VAL A 72 14.99 -1.28 2.54
CA VAL A 72 13.68 -0.72 2.86
C VAL A 72 13.78 0.10 4.14
N GLN A 73 13.43 1.38 4.07
CA GLN A 73 13.56 2.32 5.18
C GLN A 73 12.30 2.39 6.04
N ALA A 74 11.15 2.25 5.39
CA ALA A 74 9.87 2.27 6.06
C ALA A 74 8.84 1.44 5.29
N PHE A 75 7.88 0.87 6.01
CA PHE A 75 6.76 0.12 5.42
C PHE A 75 5.51 0.29 6.29
N SER A 76 4.36 0.20 5.64
CA SER A 76 3.06 0.35 6.30
C SER A 76 1.98 -0.41 5.54
N TYR A 77 0.95 -0.83 6.27
CA TYR A 77 -0.31 -1.17 5.62
C TYR A 77 -0.89 0.06 4.95
N VAL A 78 -1.54 -0.12 3.82
CA VAL A 78 -2.20 0.97 3.10
C VAL A 78 -3.58 0.55 2.62
N VAL A 79 -4.44 1.55 2.45
CA VAL A 79 -5.75 1.41 1.81
C VAL A 79 -5.89 2.44 0.70
N PRO A 80 -6.71 2.18 -0.33
CA PRO A 80 -6.96 3.15 -1.37
C PRO A 80 -7.49 4.48 -0.81
N LEU A 81 -6.96 5.56 -1.34
CA LEU A 81 -7.42 6.93 -1.12
C LEU A 81 -7.82 7.50 -2.48
N GLU A 82 -8.94 7.07 -3.02
CA GLU A 82 -9.51 7.68 -4.22
C GLU A 82 -10.06 9.07 -3.89
N GLU A 83 -10.19 9.93 -4.87
CA GLU A 83 -10.72 11.30 -4.69
C GLU A 83 -12.05 11.32 -3.92
N THR A 84 -12.88 10.29 -4.08
CA THR A 84 -14.16 10.13 -3.37
C THR A 84 -14.01 9.84 -1.88
N LYS A 85 -12.81 9.53 -1.40
CA LYS A 85 -12.51 9.23 0.00
C LYS A 85 -11.85 10.39 0.76
N ASP A 86 -11.46 11.45 0.07
CA ASP A 86 -11.24 12.73 0.71
C ASP A 86 -12.59 13.38 0.97
N TRP A 87 -12.87 13.69 2.24
CA TRP A 87 -14.16 14.28 2.57
C TRP A 87 -14.36 15.63 1.83
N SER A 88 -15.47 15.75 1.18
CA SER A 88 -15.87 16.99 0.52
C SER A 88 -17.34 17.30 0.75
N SER A 89 -17.63 18.59 1.02
CA SER A 89 -19.00 19.05 1.21
C SER A 89 -19.82 18.85 -0.06
N GLY A 90 -21.05 18.35 0.11
CA GLY A 90 -21.96 18.05 -0.99
C GLY A 90 -21.88 16.61 -1.52
N SER A 91 -20.90 15.84 -1.08
CA SER A 91 -20.75 14.42 -1.46
C SER A 91 -21.68 13.50 -0.69
N VAL A 92 -22.03 12.37 -1.31
CA VAL A 92 -22.82 11.29 -0.69
C VAL A 92 -21.91 10.13 -0.33
N TYR A 93 -21.92 9.75 0.95
CA TYR A 93 -21.12 8.64 1.46
C TYR A 93 -22.04 7.47 1.86
N ALA A 94 -21.55 6.27 1.71
CA ALA A 94 -22.26 5.06 2.11
C ALA A 94 -21.99 4.74 3.59
N ALA A 95 -22.94 4.17 4.28
CA ALA A 95 -22.68 3.59 5.61
C ALA A 95 -21.85 2.31 5.48
N TYR A 96 -21.09 1.98 6.53
CA TYR A 96 -20.38 0.71 6.65
C TYR A 96 -21.34 -0.47 6.43
N SER A 97 -20.90 -1.46 5.68
CA SER A 97 -21.68 -2.67 5.44
C SER A 97 -20.77 -3.91 5.38
N ASP A 98 -21.16 -4.97 6.07
CA ASP A 98 -20.51 -6.27 6.03
C ASP A 98 -20.65 -6.99 4.68
N ALA A 99 -21.57 -6.53 3.83
CA ALA A 99 -21.80 -7.03 2.48
C ALA A 99 -21.08 -6.24 1.39
N SER A 100 -20.39 -5.16 1.73
CA SER A 100 -19.60 -4.41 0.73
C SER A 100 -18.47 -5.28 0.21
N THR A 101 -18.35 -5.37 -1.12
CA THR A 101 -17.27 -6.10 -1.76
C THR A 101 -16.07 -5.17 -1.94
N GLY A 102 -15.05 -5.39 -1.12
CA GLY A 102 -13.78 -4.68 -1.26
C GLY A 102 -13.82 -3.20 -0.84
N GLN A 103 -12.81 -2.47 -1.26
CA GLN A 103 -12.54 -1.08 -0.88
C GLN A 103 -13.23 -0.04 -1.80
N SER A 104 -13.99 -0.48 -2.80
CA SER A 104 -14.69 0.40 -3.74
C SER A 104 -15.88 1.15 -3.13
N ALA A 105 -16.40 0.68 -1.98
CA ALA A 105 -17.49 1.37 -1.30
C ALA A 105 -16.96 2.62 -0.56
N ASN A 106 -17.63 3.73 -0.76
CA ASN A 106 -17.28 5.03 -0.20
C ASN A 106 -17.81 5.20 1.24
N TYR A 107 -17.38 4.31 2.15
CA TYR A 107 -17.85 4.25 3.55
C TYR A 107 -16.84 4.81 4.57
N TYR A 108 -15.66 5.22 4.13
CA TYR A 108 -14.67 5.89 4.96
C TYR A 108 -14.13 7.12 4.25
N VAL A 109 -13.68 8.08 5.04
CA VAL A 109 -13.12 9.32 4.53
C VAL A 109 -11.88 9.73 5.32
N ARG A 110 -11.01 10.49 4.64
CA ARG A 110 -9.96 11.30 5.26
C ARG A 110 -10.37 12.77 5.18
N THR A 111 -10.19 13.53 6.24
CA THR A 111 -10.35 14.98 6.22
C THR A 111 -9.04 15.70 5.91
N GLU A 112 -9.09 16.99 5.62
CA GLU A 112 -7.90 17.84 5.43
C GLU A 112 -6.96 17.86 6.64
N ASP A 113 -7.52 17.60 7.84
CA ASP A 113 -6.73 17.47 9.09
C ASP A 113 -6.05 16.09 9.23
N ASN A 114 -6.11 15.27 8.18
CA ASN A 114 -5.62 13.88 8.16
C ASN A 114 -6.32 12.95 9.16
N ASN A 115 -7.50 13.30 9.64
CA ASN A 115 -8.34 12.42 10.44
C ASN A 115 -9.09 11.44 9.54
N VAL A 116 -9.15 10.18 9.95
CA VAL A 116 -9.81 9.10 9.22
C VAL A 116 -11.04 8.64 9.97
N TYR A 117 -12.15 8.59 9.25
CA TYR A 117 -13.48 8.24 9.79
C TYR A 117 -14.14 7.15 8.99
N VAL A 118 -14.95 6.33 9.66
CA VAL A 118 -15.89 5.40 9.04
C VAL A 118 -17.31 5.94 9.21
N CYS A 119 -18.07 5.95 8.13
CA CYS A 119 -19.49 6.31 8.15
C CYS A 119 -20.31 5.17 8.77
N ILE A 120 -20.92 5.43 9.91
CA ILE A 120 -21.82 4.49 10.59
C ILE A 120 -23.23 4.63 10.07
N ARG A 121 -23.67 5.86 9.90
CA ARG A 121 -24.99 6.18 9.37
C ARG A 121 -24.86 7.21 8.23
N GLN A 122 -25.48 6.89 7.10
CA GLN A 122 -25.67 7.82 6.01
C GLN A 122 -26.83 8.78 6.35
N GLY A 123 -26.62 10.07 6.14
CA GLY A 123 -27.73 11.03 6.22
C GLY A 123 -28.83 10.71 5.21
N LYS A 124 -30.09 10.84 5.64
CA LYS A 124 -31.26 10.50 4.82
C LYS A 124 -32.31 11.60 4.85
N GLU A 125 -33.01 11.76 3.75
CA GLU A 125 -34.23 12.53 3.65
C GLU A 125 -35.40 11.74 4.27
N GLY A 126 -36.49 12.40 4.58
CA GLY A 126 -37.67 11.77 5.20
C GLY A 126 -38.29 10.63 4.36
N ASN A 127 -37.97 10.54 3.08
CA ASN A 127 -38.39 9.47 2.19
C ASN A 127 -37.35 8.35 2.06
N GLY A 128 -36.26 8.41 2.85
CA GLY A 128 -35.16 7.43 2.82
C GLY A 128 -34.10 7.67 1.74
N ALA A 129 -34.23 8.69 0.90
CA ALA A 129 -33.20 9.04 -0.06
C ALA A 129 -31.90 9.49 0.64
N ALA A 130 -30.76 9.18 0.05
CA ALA A 130 -29.46 9.60 0.58
C ALA A 130 -29.34 11.13 0.51
N ARG A 131 -28.87 11.74 1.61
CA ARG A 131 -28.55 13.16 1.70
C ARG A 131 -27.08 13.39 1.46
N SER A 132 -26.72 14.53 0.91
CA SER A 132 -25.33 14.96 0.82
C SER A 132 -24.76 15.32 2.20
N SER A 133 -23.53 14.93 2.47
CA SER A 133 -22.79 15.38 3.66
C SER A 133 -22.33 16.81 3.45
N VAL A 134 -22.64 17.69 4.39
CA VAL A 134 -22.27 19.11 4.35
C VAL A 134 -21.50 19.56 5.59
N ASP A 135 -21.57 18.79 6.66
CA ASP A 135 -20.85 19.05 7.90
C ASP A 135 -19.63 18.10 7.98
N LYS A 136 -18.44 18.68 8.05
CA LYS A 136 -17.17 17.92 8.16
C LYS A 136 -17.08 17.23 9.53
N PRO A 137 -16.77 15.91 9.59
CA PRO A 137 -16.45 15.29 10.87
C PRO A 137 -15.14 15.85 11.41
N ASP A 138 -15.13 16.26 12.67
CA ASP A 138 -13.99 16.91 13.33
C ASP A 138 -13.65 16.35 14.72
N HIS A 139 -14.53 15.49 15.30
CA HIS A 139 -14.30 14.88 16.60
C HIS A 139 -13.23 13.78 16.54
N THR A 140 -12.50 13.59 17.63
CA THR A 140 -11.42 12.58 17.77
C THR A 140 -11.59 11.71 19.01
N ASP A 141 -12.80 11.63 19.57
CA ASP A 141 -13.10 10.86 20.76
C ASP A 141 -13.67 9.46 20.45
N THR A 142 -13.91 8.69 21.52
CA THR A 142 -14.42 7.32 21.43
C THR A 142 -15.92 7.22 21.19
N THR A 143 -16.65 8.33 21.34
CA THR A 143 -18.10 8.35 21.28
C THR A 143 -18.60 8.42 19.83
N LEU A 144 -19.71 7.75 19.55
CA LEU A 144 -20.42 7.84 18.28
C LEU A 144 -21.46 8.96 18.33
N ILE A 145 -21.01 10.09 18.83
CA ILE A 145 -21.87 11.28 18.84
C ILE A 145 -21.51 12.04 17.58
N ALA A 146 -22.36 12.50 16.97
CA ALA A 146 -22.52 13.66 16.15
C ALA A 146 -23.52 13.31 15.08
N GLU A 147 -24.75 13.52 15.40
CA GLU A 147 -25.60 14.01 14.36
C GLU A 147 -25.10 15.39 14.01
N LEU A 148 -24.25 15.42 13.03
CA LEU A 148 -24.06 16.60 12.22
C LEU A 148 -25.43 16.94 11.62
N ASN A 149 -25.69 18.22 11.30
CA ASN A 149 -27.00 18.67 10.81
C ASN A 149 -27.45 17.96 9.53
N ASP A 150 -26.54 17.32 8.83
CA ASP A 150 -26.78 16.51 7.61
C ASP A 150 -27.26 15.08 7.90
N GLY A 151 -27.28 14.65 9.18
CA GLY A 151 -27.71 13.34 9.62
C GLY A 151 -26.67 12.23 9.45
N TYR A 152 -25.47 12.55 9.04
CA TYR A 152 -24.37 11.60 9.02
C TYR A 152 -23.83 11.32 10.41
N ILE A 153 -23.39 10.08 10.65
CA ILE A 153 -22.70 9.70 11.88
C ILE A 153 -21.38 9.05 11.47
N TRP A 154 -20.32 9.62 11.98
CA TRP A 154 -18.96 9.22 11.72
C TRP A 154 -18.31 8.66 12.97
N LYS A 155 -17.55 7.56 12.81
CA LYS A 155 -16.66 7.05 13.85
C LYS A 155 -15.24 7.43 13.49
N TYR A 156 -14.59 8.16 14.37
CA TYR A 156 -13.16 8.42 14.27
C TYR A 156 -12.37 7.13 14.48
N LEU A 157 -11.34 6.90 13.67
CA LEU A 157 -10.44 5.76 13.79
C LEU A 157 -9.03 6.19 14.25
N TYR A 158 -8.42 7.10 13.49
CA TYR A 158 -7.06 7.58 13.76
C TYR A 158 -6.77 8.86 12.98
N THR A 159 -5.65 9.50 13.35
CA THR A 159 -5.06 10.60 12.58
C THR A 159 -3.78 10.11 11.92
N ILE A 160 -3.60 10.37 10.63
CA ILE A 160 -2.35 10.09 9.93
C ILE A 160 -1.30 11.07 10.45
N SER A 161 -0.25 10.56 11.08
CA SER A 161 0.86 11.38 11.58
C SER A 161 1.59 12.06 10.42
N THR A 162 2.29 13.18 10.69
CA THR A 162 3.13 13.83 9.68
C THR A 162 4.20 12.89 9.14
N ALA A 163 4.77 12.03 9.99
CA ALA A 163 5.79 11.07 9.57
C ALA A 163 5.21 10.00 8.63
N ASP A 164 4.07 9.39 9.01
CA ASP A 164 3.40 8.40 8.17
C ASP A 164 2.87 9.05 6.87
N GLY A 165 2.38 10.28 6.95
CA GLY A 165 1.94 11.04 5.78
C GLY A 165 3.07 11.28 4.78
N ASN A 166 4.23 11.71 5.23
CA ASN A 166 5.39 11.95 4.36
C ASN A 166 5.88 10.65 3.71
N SER A 167 5.84 9.53 4.44
CA SER A 167 6.36 8.26 3.95
C SER A 167 5.33 7.50 3.07
N PHE A 168 4.04 7.55 3.40
CA PHE A 168 3.07 6.59 2.83
C PHE A 168 1.81 7.22 2.23
N LEU A 169 1.55 8.51 2.46
CA LEU A 169 0.39 9.17 1.85
C LEU A 169 0.69 9.54 0.40
N THR A 170 -0.20 9.13 -0.50
CA THR A 170 -0.18 9.48 -1.92
C THR A 170 -1.58 9.94 -2.35
N SER A 171 -1.75 10.39 -3.59
CA SER A 171 -3.08 10.67 -4.15
C SER A 171 -4.00 9.44 -4.20
N ASN A 172 -3.45 8.23 -4.18
CA ASN A 172 -4.19 7.00 -4.40
C ASN A 172 -4.24 6.07 -3.18
N PHE A 173 -3.41 6.32 -2.15
CA PHE A 173 -3.28 5.46 -0.97
C PHE A 173 -3.00 6.27 0.28
N MET A 174 -3.55 5.81 1.40
CA MET A 174 -3.24 6.32 2.72
C MET A 174 -2.76 5.20 3.65
N PRO A 175 -1.83 5.50 4.59
CA PRO A 175 -1.35 4.53 5.56
C PRO A 175 -2.42 4.13 6.57
N VAL A 176 -2.35 2.89 7.02
CA VAL A 176 -3.20 2.34 8.08
C VAL A 176 -2.32 1.62 9.09
N LYS A 177 -2.52 1.90 10.36
CA LYS A 177 -1.68 1.38 11.43
C LYS A 177 -2.52 0.75 12.53
N TYR A 178 -2.03 -0.33 13.12
CA TYR A 178 -2.48 -0.84 14.40
C TYR A 178 -1.47 -0.43 15.48
N VAL A 179 -1.96 -0.05 16.64
CA VAL A 179 -1.13 0.38 17.78
C VAL A 179 -1.31 -0.62 18.91
N ASP A 180 -0.25 -1.40 19.20
CA ASP A 180 -0.29 -2.45 20.23
C ASP A 180 -0.31 -1.85 21.64
N SER A 181 0.43 -0.78 21.85
CA SER A 181 0.49 -0.07 23.13
C SER A 181 0.86 1.40 22.92
N ALA A 182 0.31 2.26 23.74
CA ALA A 182 0.71 3.67 23.80
C ALA A 182 0.45 4.22 25.20
N ASP A 183 1.32 5.08 25.68
CA ASP A 183 1.09 5.85 26.89
C ASP A 183 0.56 7.27 26.54
N ALA A 184 0.16 8.02 27.54
CA ALA A 184 -0.48 9.34 27.33
C ALA A 184 0.43 10.39 26.63
N THR A 185 1.73 10.12 26.50
CA THR A 185 2.68 11.00 25.82
C THR A 185 2.96 10.57 24.38
N ASP A 186 2.51 9.38 23.97
CA ASP A 186 2.68 8.84 22.65
C ASP A 186 1.75 9.56 21.65
N PRO A 187 2.22 9.99 20.47
CA PRO A 187 1.40 10.62 19.45
C PRO A 187 0.25 9.71 18.95
N TYR A 188 0.33 8.40 19.16
CA TYR A 188 -0.71 7.44 18.78
C TYR A 188 -1.67 7.09 19.95
N PHE A 189 -1.56 7.73 21.10
CA PHE A 189 -2.41 7.45 22.27
C PHE A 189 -3.92 7.61 21.96
N GLY A 190 -4.28 8.61 21.17
CA GLY A 190 -5.67 8.81 20.73
C GLY A 190 -6.19 7.59 19.98
N GLN A 191 -5.45 7.08 19.00
CA GLN A 191 -5.80 5.86 18.26
C GLN A 191 -5.90 4.64 19.18
N TYR A 192 -4.89 4.45 20.06
CA TYR A 192 -4.89 3.35 21.03
C TYR A 192 -6.12 3.37 21.94
N THR A 193 -6.56 4.55 22.37
CA THR A 193 -7.79 4.72 23.15
C THR A 193 -9.04 4.30 22.37
N ILE A 194 -9.13 4.67 21.09
CA ILE A 194 -10.23 4.23 20.20
C ILE A 194 -10.25 2.72 20.05
N GLN A 195 -9.08 2.11 19.83
CA GLN A 195 -8.94 0.66 19.67
C GLN A 195 -9.43 -0.09 20.91
N ASN A 196 -9.03 0.38 22.09
CA ASN A 196 -9.43 -0.25 23.38
C ASN A 196 -10.89 -0.02 23.76
N ALA A 197 -11.52 1.02 23.24
CA ALA A 197 -12.93 1.30 23.46
C ALA A 197 -13.87 0.54 22.52
N ALA A 198 -13.34 -0.21 21.55
CA ALA A 198 -14.15 -0.97 20.61
C ALA A 198 -14.90 -2.11 21.32
N VAL A 199 -16.16 -2.30 20.92
CA VAL A 199 -17.05 -3.31 21.54
C VAL A 199 -17.34 -4.42 20.53
N PRO A 200 -16.96 -5.67 20.83
CA PRO A 200 -17.21 -6.81 19.97
C PRO A 200 -18.71 -7.13 19.82
N GLY A 201 -19.09 -7.50 18.60
CA GLY A 201 -20.45 -7.97 18.35
C GLY A 201 -21.51 -6.88 18.39
N GLN A 202 -21.17 -5.65 18.10
CA GLN A 202 -22.14 -4.58 17.88
C GLN A 202 -22.84 -4.73 16.53
N ILE A 203 -24.14 -4.43 16.49
CA ILE A 203 -24.89 -4.19 15.24
C ILE A 203 -24.64 -2.73 14.86
N VAL A 204 -23.91 -2.54 13.76
CA VAL A 204 -23.46 -1.20 13.28
C VAL A 204 -24.41 -0.59 12.25
N GLY A 205 -25.47 -1.32 11.89
CA GLY A 205 -26.48 -0.87 10.95
C GLY A 205 -27.47 -1.97 10.58
N TYR A 206 -28.36 -1.65 9.67
CA TYR A 206 -29.35 -2.58 9.12
C TYR A 206 -29.39 -2.46 7.60
N ARG A 207 -29.58 -3.57 6.93
CA ARG A 207 -29.71 -3.62 5.47
C ARG A 207 -31.10 -4.14 5.09
N VAL A 208 -31.84 -3.34 4.35
CA VAL A 208 -33.13 -3.72 3.77
C VAL A 208 -32.89 -4.64 2.58
N ILE A 209 -33.41 -5.86 2.65
CA ILE A 209 -33.36 -6.84 1.56
C ILE A 209 -34.63 -6.73 0.70
N THR A 210 -35.79 -6.54 1.34
CA THR A 210 -37.06 -6.36 0.66
C THR A 210 -37.85 -5.29 1.43
N ALA A 211 -38.35 -4.30 0.74
CA ALA A 211 -39.07 -3.18 1.35
C ALA A 211 -40.42 -3.58 1.93
N GLY A 212 -41.12 -4.53 1.31
CA GLY A 212 -42.49 -4.90 1.71
C GLY A 212 -43.48 -3.74 1.55
N SER A 213 -44.57 -3.76 2.34
CA SER A 213 -45.58 -2.70 2.33
C SER A 213 -46.34 -2.60 3.66
N GLY A 214 -46.95 -1.46 3.92
CA GLY A 214 -47.78 -1.22 5.11
C GLY A 214 -47.01 -0.94 6.39
N TYR A 215 -45.73 -0.58 6.29
CA TYR A 215 -44.88 -0.19 7.43
C TYR A 215 -45.01 1.27 7.79
N SER A 216 -44.82 1.56 9.07
CA SER A 216 -44.89 2.90 9.64
C SER A 216 -43.76 3.15 10.65
N THR A 217 -43.55 4.41 11.02
CA THR A 217 -42.58 4.81 12.05
C THR A 217 -42.91 4.31 13.44
N SER A 218 -44.17 3.91 13.69
CA SER A 218 -44.61 3.35 14.98
C SER A 218 -44.36 1.85 15.13
N ASP A 219 -43.89 1.20 14.07
CA ASP A 219 -43.62 -0.25 14.11
C ASP A 219 -42.37 -0.54 14.93
N THR A 220 -42.50 -1.59 15.76
CA THR A 220 -41.43 -2.02 16.64
C THR A 220 -40.45 -2.93 15.90
N VAL A 221 -39.17 -2.62 15.97
CA VAL A 221 -38.10 -3.49 15.51
C VAL A 221 -37.64 -4.37 16.65
N THR A 222 -37.74 -5.67 16.45
CA THR A 222 -37.32 -6.69 17.46
C THR A 222 -36.09 -7.41 16.88
N ILE A 223 -35.02 -7.45 17.68
CA ILE A 223 -33.76 -8.11 17.33
C ILE A 223 -33.62 -9.35 18.23
N THR A 224 -33.52 -10.51 17.57
CA THR A 224 -33.39 -11.81 18.28
C THR A 224 -32.07 -12.46 17.86
N GLY A 225 -31.19 -12.75 18.82
CA GLY A 225 -29.87 -13.31 18.55
C GLY A 225 -29.17 -13.75 19.83
N ASN A 226 -27.88 -14.04 19.73
CA ASN A 226 -27.04 -14.46 20.85
C ASN A 226 -26.43 -13.29 21.65
N GLY A 227 -26.57 -12.04 21.18
CA GLY A 227 -26.20 -10.82 21.89
C GLY A 227 -27.40 -10.12 22.54
N SER A 228 -27.22 -8.91 23.04
CA SER A 228 -28.26 -8.11 23.67
C SER A 228 -28.07 -6.63 23.53
N GLY A 229 -29.14 -5.84 23.71
CA GLY A 229 -29.11 -4.38 23.82
C GLY A 229 -29.18 -3.62 22.51
N ALA A 230 -29.17 -4.26 21.36
CA ALA A 230 -29.35 -3.57 20.08
C ALA A 230 -30.81 -3.15 19.87
N THR A 231 -31.03 -1.98 19.31
CA THR A 231 -32.35 -1.45 18.96
C THR A 231 -32.34 -0.82 17.57
N GLY A 232 -33.52 -0.68 16.99
CA GLY A 232 -33.68 -0.05 15.69
C GLY A 232 -35.07 0.56 15.53
N HIS A 233 -35.20 1.51 14.60
CA HIS A 233 -36.48 2.09 14.20
C HIS A 233 -36.66 2.11 12.69
N VAL A 234 -37.90 2.00 12.24
CA VAL A 234 -38.25 1.95 10.81
C VAL A 234 -38.38 3.34 10.25
N ILE A 235 -37.79 3.55 9.08
CA ILE A 235 -38.05 4.70 8.21
C ILE A 235 -38.82 4.17 7.01
N PRO A 236 -40.13 4.44 6.89
CA PRO A 236 -40.92 4.03 5.73
C PRO A 236 -40.60 4.92 4.54
N ASP A 237 -40.76 4.37 3.33
CA ASP A 237 -40.84 5.16 2.11
C ASP A 237 -42.20 5.83 1.96
N GLY A 238 -42.36 6.69 0.96
CA GLY A 238 -43.65 7.38 0.72
C GLY A 238 -44.83 6.45 0.35
N SER A 239 -44.59 5.15 0.16
CA SER A 239 -45.57 4.10 -0.24
C SER A 239 -45.81 3.07 0.87
N GLY A 240 -45.18 3.26 2.04
CA GLY A 240 -45.30 2.33 3.17
C GLY A 240 -44.38 1.12 3.10
N GLY A 241 -43.41 1.07 2.19
CA GLY A 241 -42.29 0.13 2.21
C GLY A 241 -41.23 0.56 3.23
N ILE A 242 -40.36 -0.33 3.63
CA ILE A 242 -39.20 -0.01 4.48
C ILE A 242 -38.12 0.65 3.62
N ALA A 243 -37.92 1.95 3.77
CA ALA A 243 -36.82 2.67 3.14
C ALA A 243 -35.49 2.41 3.86
N ALA A 244 -35.54 2.39 5.20
CA ALA A 244 -34.39 2.08 6.04
C ALA A 244 -34.82 1.57 7.42
N VAL A 245 -33.90 0.90 8.11
CA VAL A 245 -33.95 0.76 9.56
C VAL A 245 -32.69 1.39 10.10
N GLU A 246 -32.82 2.28 11.06
CA GLU A 246 -31.70 2.98 11.69
C GLU A 246 -31.50 2.52 13.13
N ILE A 247 -30.26 2.60 13.63
CA ILE A 247 -29.93 2.33 15.03
C ILE A 247 -30.58 3.39 15.91
N GLY A 248 -31.15 2.98 17.03
CA GLY A 248 -31.85 3.85 17.97
C GLY A 248 -33.28 3.38 18.27
N ASP A 249 -34.00 4.14 19.07
CA ASP A 249 -35.41 3.88 19.38
C ASP A 249 -36.36 4.75 18.56
N SER A 250 -37.62 4.34 18.49
CA SER A 250 -38.66 5.05 17.73
C SER A 250 -38.98 6.46 18.27
N ALA A 251 -38.61 6.78 19.52
CA ALA A 251 -38.83 8.09 20.12
C ALA A 251 -37.92 9.15 19.48
N ARG A 252 -36.94 8.76 18.74
CA ARG A 252 -35.93 9.61 18.12
C ARG A 252 -35.96 9.65 16.58
N ALA A 253 -36.96 8.97 15.99
CA ALA A 253 -37.15 9.02 14.54
C ALA A 253 -37.41 10.47 14.09
N GLY A 254 -36.52 10.97 13.25
CA GLY A 254 -36.62 12.34 12.66
C GLY A 254 -36.18 13.47 13.57
N THR A 255 -35.53 13.21 14.72
CA THR A 255 -34.89 14.24 15.56
C THR A 255 -33.39 14.30 15.30
N THR A 256 -32.86 15.51 15.20
CA THR A 256 -31.43 15.79 15.23
C THR A 256 -30.95 15.85 16.68
N GLY A 257 -29.75 15.34 17.00
CA GLY A 257 -29.18 15.44 18.35
C GLY A 257 -29.33 14.18 19.18
N PHE A 258 -29.11 13.00 18.59
CA PHE A 258 -28.96 11.76 19.36
C PHE A 258 -27.74 11.85 20.27
N GLY A 259 -27.89 11.38 21.50
CA GLY A 259 -26.75 11.04 22.34
C GLY A 259 -25.92 9.91 21.69
N ASP A 260 -24.96 9.40 22.42
CA ASP A 260 -24.07 8.35 21.97
C ASP A 260 -24.82 7.13 21.39
N LEU A 261 -24.67 6.93 20.07
CA LEU A 261 -25.32 5.83 19.35
C LEU A 261 -24.83 4.45 19.81
N SER A 262 -23.65 4.37 20.41
CA SER A 262 -23.09 3.11 20.91
C SER A 262 -24.00 2.43 21.92
N LEU A 263 -24.83 3.21 22.64
CA LEU A 263 -25.82 2.69 23.59
C LEU A 263 -26.93 1.84 22.96
N TYR A 264 -27.14 1.97 21.66
CA TYR A 264 -28.21 1.30 20.89
C TYR A 264 -27.70 0.21 19.96
N MET A 265 -26.38 0.01 19.90
CA MET A 265 -25.74 -0.97 19.01
C MET A 265 -25.67 -2.37 19.63
N GLY A 266 -25.92 -2.45 20.94
CA GLY A 266 -25.80 -3.71 21.70
C GLY A 266 -24.40 -4.28 21.71
N SER A 267 -24.26 -5.55 22.12
CA SER A 267 -22.97 -6.25 22.15
C SER A 267 -23.16 -7.77 22.13
N GLY A 268 -22.07 -8.49 21.84
CA GLY A 268 -22.02 -9.94 21.91
C GLY A 268 -22.72 -10.69 20.77
N TYR A 269 -23.22 -9.98 19.78
CA TYR A 269 -23.86 -10.63 18.63
C TYR A 269 -22.81 -11.22 17.68
N SER A 270 -23.05 -12.48 17.27
CA SER A 270 -22.42 -13.09 16.09
C SER A 270 -23.46 -13.55 15.08
N GLN A 271 -24.71 -13.57 15.48
CA GLN A 271 -25.89 -13.85 14.65
C GLN A 271 -27.12 -13.16 15.26
N ALA A 272 -27.96 -12.63 14.40
CA ALA A 272 -29.25 -12.06 14.80
C ALA A 272 -30.24 -12.03 13.64
N ASP A 273 -31.53 -12.14 13.98
CA ASP A 273 -32.64 -11.88 13.08
C ASP A 273 -33.34 -10.58 13.47
N VAL A 274 -33.89 -9.90 12.47
CA VAL A 274 -34.66 -8.65 12.64
C VAL A 274 -36.09 -8.91 12.20
N SER A 275 -37.05 -8.67 13.12
CA SER A 275 -38.49 -8.70 12.83
C SER A 275 -39.11 -7.32 13.11
N ILE A 276 -40.13 -6.97 12.32
CA ILE A 276 -40.82 -5.71 12.41
C ILE A 276 -42.30 -5.96 12.60
N SER A 277 -42.94 -5.28 13.57
CA SER A 277 -44.29 -5.61 14.07
C SER A 277 -45.43 -5.31 13.08
N GLY A 278 -45.23 -4.36 12.15
CA GLY A 278 -46.27 -3.99 11.17
C GLY A 278 -45.96 -4.43 9.76
N GLY A 279 -46.78 -4.03 8.83
CA GLY A 279 -46.59 -4.30 7.43
C GLY A 279 -46.56 -5.76 7.00
N SER A 280 -46.14 -6.03 5.80
CA SER A 280 -45.95 -7.39 5.26
C SER A 280 -44.87 -7.45 4.15
N GLY A 281 -44.21 -8.62 4.08
CA GLY A 281 -43.25 -8.90 3.00
C GLY A 281 -41.90 -8.17 3.11
N GLY A 282 -41.70 -7.35 4.12
CA GLY A 282 -40.41 -6.71 4.37
C GLY A 282 -39.39 -7.69 4.95
N LYS A 283 -38.13 -7.55 4.55
CA LYS A 283 -37.01 -8.30 5.11
C LYS A 283 -35.84 -7.39 5.35
N VAL A 284 -35.36 -7.39 6.59
CA VAL A 284 -34.20 -6.61 7.05
C VAL A 284 -33.22 -7.56 7.70
N VAL A 285 -31.94 -7.30 7.53
CA VAL A 285 -30.87 -8.05 8.20
C VAL A 285 -29.94 -7.08 8.93
N PRO A 286 -29.37 -7.49 10.07
CA PRO A 286 -28.41 -6.68 10.78
C PRO A 286 -27.09 -6.63 10.02
N VAL A 287 -26.37 -5.55 10.16
CA VAL A 287 -24.98 -5.37 9.71
C VAL A 287 -24.07 -5.45 10.92
N PHE A 288 -23.13 -6.38 10.90
CA PHE A 288 -22.17 -6.55 11.99
C PHE A 288 -20.87 -5.82 11.67
N GLY A 289 -20.26 -5.24 12.70
CA GLY A 289 -18.89 -4.73 12.63
C GLY A 289 -17.86 -5.86 12.50
N PRO A 290 -16.58 -5.54 12.36
CA PRO A 290 -15.49 -6.50 12.48
C PRO A 290 -15.57 -7.31 13.78
N ARG A 291 -15.00 -8.51 13.80
CA ARG A 291 -15.15 -9.45 14.93
C ARG A 291 -14.73 -8.87 16.29
N ALA A 292 -13.64 -8.06 16.31
CA ALA A 292 -13.14 -7.42 17.53
C ALA A 292 -13.90 -6.13 17.90
N GLY A 293 -14.86 -5.71 17.10
CA GLY A 293 -15.56 -4.45 17.19
C GLY A 293 -15.03 -3.41 16.20
N LEU A 294 -15.90 -2.52 15.75
CA LEU A 294 -15.50 -1.43 14.86
C LEU A 294 -14.63 -0.43 15.60
N GLY A 295 -13.48 -0.11 15.06
CA GLY A 295 -12.42 0.70 15.67
C GLY A 295 -11.36 -0.09 16.42
N ALA A 296 -11.51 -1.41 16.63
CA ALA A 296 -10.53 -2.23 17.32
C ALA A 296 -9.22 -2.39 16.50
N ASP A 297 -9.33 -2.47 15.22
CA ASP A 297 -8.20 -2.56 14.29
C ASP A 297 -8.54 -1.84 12.99
N PRO A 298 -7.99 -0.65 12.74
CA PRO A 298 -8.24 0.09 11.51
C PRO A 298 -7.92 -0.69 10.23
N ARG A 299 -7.00 -1.66 10.28
CA ARG A 299 -6.70 -2.53 9.13
C ARG A 299 -7.86 -3.44 8.78
N ASP A 300 -8.67 -3.84 9.78
CA ASP A 300 -9.91 -4.61 9.61
C ASP A 300 -11.06 -3.70 9.17
N ASP A 301 -11.21 -2.56 9.82
CA ASP A 301 -12.28 -1.59 9.55
C ASP A 301 -12.21 -1.09 8.09
N LEU A 302 -11.01 -0.81 7.60
CA LEU A 302 -10.75 -0.32 6.26
C LEU A 302 -10.39 -1.43 5.25
N ARG A 303 -10.38 -2.69 5.70
CA ARG A 303 -10.10 -3.88 4.86
C ARG A 303 -8.78 -3.79 4.12
N SER A 304 -7.72 -3.40 4.82
CA SER A 304 -6.39 -3.32 4.22
C SER A 304 -5.88 -4.70 3.81
N THR A 305 -5.49 -4.83 2.55
CA THR A 305 -4.87 -6.03 1.95
C THR A 305 -3.64 -5.68 1.13
N ALA A 306 -3.02 -4.53 1.42
CA ALA A 306 -1.85 -4.06 0.72
C ALA A 306 -0.79 -3.52 1.70
N LEU A 307 0.46 -3.67 1.31
CA LEU A 307 1.62 -3.04 1.96
C LEU A 307 2.25 -2.03 1.02
N MET A 308 2.76 -0.95 1.58
CA MET A 308 3.61 0.01 0.88
C MET A 308 5.00 -0.01 1.51
N PHE A 309 6.00 -0.10 0.66
CA PHE A 309 7.41 0.03 1.00
C PHE A 309 7.88 1.41 0.55
N ASN A 310 8.57 2.12 1.42
CA ASN A 310 9.13 3.43 1.10
C ASN A 310 10.64 3.37 1.15
N VAL A 311 11.27 3.87 0.09
CA VAL A 311 12.73 4.00 -0.03
C VAL A 311 13.03 5.33 -0.69
N LYS A 312 13.96 6.09 -0.09
CA LYS A 312 14.49 7.32 -0.68
C LYS A 312 15.85 7.06 -1.28
N LEU A 313 15.99 7.33 -2.56
CA LEU A 313 17.25 7.33 -3.27
C LEU A 313 17.76 8.78 -3.34
N GLN A 314 18.93 9.04 -2.85
CA GLN A 314 19.50 10.40 -2.79
C GLN A 314 20.93 10.39 -3.35
N GLU A 315 21.36 11.49 -3.95
CA GLU A 315 22.73 11.68 -4.42
C GLU A 315 23.78 11.47 -3.31
N ALA A 316 23.49 11.91 -2.08
CA ALA A 316 24.36 11.67 -0.93
C ALA A 316 24.60 10.17 -0.65
N ASP A 317 23.74 9.27 -1.12
CA ASP A 317 23.94 7.83 -1.05
C ASP A 317 25.07 7.36 -1.98
N GLU A 318 25.31 8.08 -3.08
CA GLU A 318 26.44 7.80 -3.98
C GLU A 318 27.77 8.12 -3.34
N GLU A 319 27.94 9.34 -2.81
CA GLU A 319 29.20 9.78 -2.20
C GLU A 319 29.50 9.00 -0.91
N ALA A 320 28.51 8.86 -0.03
CA ALA A 320 28.65 8.17 1.24
C ALA A 320 28.90 6.65 1.11
N ASN A 321 28.46 6.03 0.01
CA ASN A 321 28.54 4.59 -0.22
C ASN A 321 29.45 4.21 -1.39
N GLY A 322 30.34 5.09 -1.83
CA GLY A 322 31.33 4.80 -2.86
C GLY A 322 30.75 4.61 -4.26
N GLY A 323 29.70 5.35 -4.59
CA GLY A 323 29.12 5.34 -5.93
C GLY A 323 28.18 4.16 -6.21
N LYS A 324 27.46 3.70 -5.23
CA LYS A 324 26.56 2.53 -5.32
C LYS A 324 25.26 2.81 -6.05
N PHE A 325 24.81 4.05 -6.07
CA PHE A 325 23.62 4.50 -6.77
C PHE A 325 24.01 5.54 -7.83
N GLN A 326 24.31 5.05 -9.01
CA GLN A 326 24.73 5.93 -10.10
C GLN A 326 23.59 6.86 -10.54
N THR A 327 23.92 8.14 -10.76
CA THR A 327 23.02 9.11 -11.39
C THR A 327 23.41 9.32 -12.86
N GLY A 328 22.52 9.86 -13.65
CA GLY A 328 22.78 10.14 -15.06
C GLY A 328 22.35 9.03 -16.03
N ASN A 329 21.86 7.91 -15.52
CA ASN A 329 21.13 6.90 -16.27
C ASN A 329 19.68 6.79 -15.76
N ASP A 330 18.85 6.09 -16.48
CA ASP A 330 17.47 5.83 -16.13
C ASP A 330 17.27 4.35 -15.73
N TYR A 331 16.18 4.08 -15.06
CA TYR A 331 15.73 2.74 -14.76
C TYR A 331 14.26 2.55 -15.11
N ARG A 332 13.89 1.30 -15.43
CA ARG A 332 12.57 0.91 -15.92
C ARG A 332 11.97 -0.27 -15.18
N GLN A 333 12.69 -0.84 -14.21
CA GLN A 333 12.20 -1.91 -13.36
C GLN A 333 12.46 -1.59 -11.89
N VAL A 334 11.48 -1.95 -11.05
CA VAL A 334 11.59 -1.88 -9.60
C VAL A 334 11.14 -3.21 -9.03
N GLY A 335 11.89 -3.75 -8.07
CA GLY A 335 11.55 -4.98 -7.41
C GLY A 335 11.78 -4.94 -5.90
N ILE A 336 11.21 -5.92 -5.21
CA ILE A 336 11.48 -6.19 -3.80
C ILE A 336 12.28 -7.48 -3.71
N TRP A 337 13.44 -7.40 -3.11
CA TRP A 337 14.39 -8.49 -2.95
C TRP A 337 14.67 -8.76 -1.47
N LYS A 338 14.56 -10.03 -1.08
CA LYS A 338 14.73 -10.46 0.31
C LYS A 338 16.01 -11.27 0.44
N ASN A 339 16.78 -10.99 1.47
CA ASN A 339 17.95 -11.76 1.92
C ASN A 339 19.00 -12.04 0.84
N PRO A 340 19.47 -11.04 0.06
CA PRO A 340 20.60 -11.26 -0.84
C PRO A 340 21.86 -11.63 -0.07
N LEU A 341 22.74 -12.39 -0.70
CA LEU A 341 24.07 -12.71 -0.18
C LEU A 341 25.11 -11.69 -0.66
N GLN A 342 26.16 -11.53 0.11
CA GLN A 342 27.35 -10.81 -0.34
C GLN A 342 27.99 -11.59 -1.50
N TYR A 343 28.48 -10.89 -2.51
CA TYR A 343 29.17 -11.53 -3.63
C TYR A 343 30.33 -12.40 -3.16
N GLY A 344 30.43 -13.61 -3.70
CA GLY A 344 31.48 -14.57 -3.35
C GLY A 344 31.43 -15.11 -1.90
N SER A 345 30.32 -14.91 -1.18
CA SER A 345 30.15 -15.33 0.22
C SER A 345 28.81 -16.03 0.44
N SER A 346 28.71 -16.82 1.50
CA SER A 346 27.45 -17.39 1.99
C SER A 346 26.78 -16.50 3.06
N SER A 347 27.33 -15.33 3.36
CA SER A 347 26.80 -14.39 4.35
C SER A 347 25.74 -13.49 3.71
N GLN A 348 24.68 -13.22 4.44
CA GLN A 348 23.68 -12.24 4.02
C GLN A 348 24.29 -10.84 3.88
N PHE A 349 23.84 -10.11 2.88
CA PHE A 349 24.17 -8.70 2.76
C PHE A 349 23.31 -7.90 3.75
N THR A 350 23.97 -7.08 4.58
CA THR A 350 23.32 -6.29 5.64
C THR A 350 23.54 -4.79 5.50
N GLY A 351 24.16 -4.36 4.39
CA GLY A 351 24.41 -2.95 4.10
C GLY A 351 23.14 -2.18 3.76
N THR A 352 23.18 -0.86 3.83
CA THR A 352 22.03 0.00 3.51
C THR A 352 21.80 0.15 2.01
N SER A 353 22.83 -0.03 1.19
CA SER A 353 22.78 0.02 -0.27
C SER A 353 23.93 -0.77 -0.87
N ALA A 354 23.77 -1.25 -2.09
CA ALA A 354 24.82 -1.93 -2.85
C ALA A 354 24.65 -1.72 -4.35
N THR A 355 25.77 -1.78 -5.08
CA THR A 355 25.74 -1.99 -6.53
C THR A 355 25.57 -3.48 -6.84
N THR A 356 24.79 -3.76 -7.87
CA THR A 356 24.57 -5.10 -8.42
C THR A 356 25.32 -5.32 -9.74
N VAL A 357 26.04 -4.30 -10.20
CA VAL A 357 26.79 -4.30 -11.46
C VAL A 357 28.28 -4.34 -11.21
N SER A 358 29.02 -4.93 -12.15
CA SER A 358 30.48 -4.94 -12.10
C SER A 358 31.06 -3.62 -12.55
N LYS A 359 32.28 -3.30 -12.11
CA LYS A 359 32.98 -2.09 -12.50
C LYS A 359 34.31 -2.43 -13.18
N LEU A 360 34.51 -1.89 -14.36
CA LEU A 360 35.80 -1.92 -15.08
C LEU A 360 36.52 -0.61 -14.83
N LYS A 361 37.69 -0.66 -14.23
CA LYS A 361 38.55 0.50 -14.07
C LYS A 361 39.58 0.54 -15.18
N LEU A 362 39.70 1.66 -15.84
CA LEU A 362 40.68 1.88 -16.93
C LEU A 362 42.02 2.32 -16.39
N VAL A 363 43.10 2.01 -17.12
CA VAL A 363 44.47 2.45 -16.85
C VAL A 363 44.59 3.99 -16.83
N SER A 364 43.74 4.67 -17.59
CA SER A 364 43.70 6.13 -17.64
C SER A 364 42.31 6.62 -17.96
N THR A 365 42.00 7.84 -17.49
CA THR A 365 40.76 8.54 -17.86
C THR A 365 40.73 8.76 -19.38
N PRO A 366 39.60 8.43 -20.04
CA PRO A 366 39.41 8.71 -21.47
C PRO A 366 39.62 10.16 -21.81
N ALA A 367 40.27 10.42 -22.95
CA ALA A 367 40.54 11.80 -23.39
C ALA A 367 39.27 12.62 -23.71
N THR A 368 38.21 11.92 -24.11
CA THR A 368 36.84 12.43 -24.20
C THR A 368 35.96 11.52 -23.32
N PRO A 369 35.05 12.05 -22.51
CA PRO A 369 34.14 11.23 -21.73
C PRO A 369 33.42 10.21 -22.60
N ILE A 370 33.25 9.00 -22.08
CA ILE A 370 32.43 7.95 -22.73
C ILE A 370 30.98 8.39 -22.69
N THR A 371 30.34 8.43 -23.84
CA THR A 371 28.90 8.61 -23.94
C THR A 371 28.26 7.22 -23.88
N TYR A 372 27.22 7.08 -23.12
CA TYR A 372 26.47 5.83 -23.02
C TYR A 372 24.98 6.11 -23.14
N GLU A 373 24.31 5.22 -23.81
CA GLU A 373 22.86 5.17 -23.99
C GLU A 373 22.43 3.72 -23.67
N ASP A 374 21.17 3.48 -23.60
CA ASP A 374 20.57 2.18 -23.19
C ASP A 374 21.12 0.96 -23.95
N THR A 375 21.59 1.16 -25.18
CA THR A 375 22.12 0.10 -26.04
C THR A 375 23.63 0.14 -26.17
N THR A 376 24.32 1.06 -25.49
CA THR A 376 25.78 1.16 -25.61
C THR A 376 26.45 -0.06 -24.96
N THR A 377 27.29 -0.74 -25.73
CA THR A 377 28.04 -1.91 -25.24
C THR A 377 29.54 -1.71 -25.29
N ALA A 378 30.25 -2.43 -24.44
CA ALA A 378 31.69 -2.57 -24.45
C ALA A 378 32.07 -4.03 -24.69
N THR A 379 33.01 -4.27 -25.60
CA THR A 379 33.53 -5.62 -25.88
C THR A 379 35.04 -5.67 -25.65
N GLY A 380 35.51 -6.62 -24.85
CA GLY A 380 36.93 -6.87 -24.59
C GLY A 380 37.63 -7.49 -25.80
N SER A 381 38.76 -6.91 -26.19
CA SER A 381 39.49 -7.34 -27.39
C SER A 381 40.05 -8.76 -27.33
N THR A 382 40.41 -9.24 -26.14
CA THR A 382 41.03 -10.57 -25.92
C THR A 382 40.00 -11.55 -25.38
N SER A 383 39.24 -11.15 -24.34
CA SER A 383 38.22 -12.01 -23.73
C SER A 383 37.02 -12.26 -24.64
N THR A 384 36.74 -11.32 -25.55
CA THR A 384 35.48 -11.26 -26.32
C THR A 384 34.24 -11.20 -25.44
N ALA A 385 34.40 -10.81 -24.18
CA ALA A 385 33.29 -10.50 -23.27
C ALA A 385 32.59 -9.24 -23.73
N THR A 386 31.27 -9.23 -23.70
CA THR A 386 30.44 -8.07 -24.05
C THR A 386 29.52 -7.75 -22.89
N ALA A 387 29.31 -6.47 -22.62
CA ALA A 387 28.37 -5.99 -21.61
C ALA A 387 27.75 -4.65 -22.01
N TYR A 388 26.58 -4.36 -21.49
CA TYR A 388 26.00 -3.01 -21.55
C TYR A 388 26.73 -2.08 -20.59
N ILE A 389 26.83 -0.80 -20.97
CA ILE A 389 27.39 0.25 -20.11
C ILE A 389 26.21 0.94 -19.41
N ASP A 390 26.15 0.80 -18.09
CA ASP A 390 25.13 1.48 -17.28
C ASP A 390 25.56 2.90 -16.91
N TYR A 391 26.85 3.10 -16.68
CA TYR A 391 27.41 4.39 -16.29
C TYR A 391 28.90 4.44 -16.59
N ALA A 392 29.42 5.62 -16.91
CA ALA A 392 30.84 5.84 -17.08
C ALA A 392 31.24 7.21 -16.53
N ALA A 393 32.24 7.25 -15.65
CA ALA A 393 32.79 8.47 -15.10
C ALA A 393 34.30 8.33 -14.89
N ASP A 394 35.04 9.33 -15.28
CA ASP A 394 36.51 9.32 -15.21
C ASP A 394 37.13 8.08 -15.84
N SER A 395 37.76 7.21 -15.05
CA SER A 395 38.33 5.93 -15.48
C SER A 395 37.46 4.73 -15.18
N ASP A 396 36.29 4.92 -14.63
CA ASP A 396 35.41 3.84 -14.14
C ASP A 396 34.23 3.66 -15.09
N ILE A 397 33.91 2.39 -15.41
CA ILE A 397 32.80 1.98 -16.27
C ILE A 397 32.01 0.91 -15.53
N TRP A 398 30.74 1.17 -15.24
CA TRP A 398 29.82 0.18 -14.65
C TRP A 398 29.09 -0.55 -15.75
N ILE A 399 29.05 -1.86 -15.65
CA ILE A 399 28.56 -2.75 -16.69
C ILE A 399 27.67 -3.84 -16.13
N HIS A 400 26.68 -4.26 -16.92
CA HIS A 400 25.95 -5.50 -16.68
C HIS A 400 25.90 -6.38 -17.93
N GLN A 401 25.67 -7.67 -17.72
CA GLN A 401 25.52 -8.66 -18.78
C GLN A 401 24.14 -9.29 -18.75
N THR A 402 23.61 -9.58 -19.93
CA THR A 402 22.32 -10.23 -20.13
C THR A 402 22.46 -11.44 -21.04
N GLU A 403 21.35 -12.13 -21.31
CA GLU A 403 21.32 -13.22 -22.30
C GLU A 403 21.77 -12.75 -23.71
N GLU A 404 21.59 -11.46 -24.03
CA GLU A 404 21.93 -10.90 -25.33
C GLU A 404 23.44 -10.64 -25.47
N THR A 405 24.08 -10.16 -24.41
CA THR A 405 25.53 -9.92 -24.40
C THR A 405 26.33 -11.21 -24.10
N GLY A 406 25.67 -12.21 -23.50
CA GLY A 406 26.31 -13.38 -22.94
C GLY A 406 26.98 -13.09 -21.60
N PHE A 407 27.60 -14.11 -21.01
CA PHE A 407 28.16 -14.07 -19.63
C PHE A 407 29.64 -14.47 -19.62
N LYS A 408 30.44 -13.89 -20.50
CA LYS A 408 31.90 -14.09 -20.49
C LYS A 408 32.57 -13.09 -19.57
N ASP A 409 33.59 -13.52 -18.85
CA ASP A 409 34.36 -12.63 -17.98
C ASP A 409 35.30 -11.75 -18.79
N PHE A 410 35.36 -10.47 -18.48
CA PHE A 410 36.38 -9.55 -18.93
C PHE A 410 37.72 -9.92 -18.31
N GLN A 411 38.81 -9.49 -18.96
CA GLN A 411 40.17 -9.73 -18.46
C GLN A 411 40.91 -8.41 -18.28
N VAL A 412 41.77 -8.36 -17.26
CA VAL A 412 42.74 -7.26 -17.11
C VAL A 412 43.61 -7.18 -18.35
N ALA A 413 43.92 -5.96 -18.78
CA ALA A 413 44.58 -5.63 -20.03
C ALA A 413 43.77 -5.82 -21.33
N ASP A 414 42.48 -6.20 -21.24
CA ASP A 414 41.58 -6.04 -22.39
C ASP A 414 41.51 -4.60 -22.85
N THR A 415 41.53 -4.40 -24.15
CA THR A 415 41.15 -3.10 -24.74
C THR A 415 39.67 -3.15 -25.10
N LEU A 416 38.89 -2.22 -24.59
CA LEU A 416 37.46 -2.14 -24.85
C LEU A 416 37.15 -1.53 -26.21
N LEU A 417 36.30 -2.18 -26.96
CA LEU A 417 35.66 -1.68 -28.17
C LEU A 417 34.24 -1.30 -27.85
N LEU A 418 33.89 -0.06 -28.07
CA LEU A 418 32.54 0.47 -27.81
C LEU A 418 31.67 0.31 -29.07
N ASP A 419 30.39 -0.05 -28.85
CA ASP A 419 29.36 -0.05 -29.87
C ASP A 419 28.15 0.78 -29.35
N PRO A 420 27.79 1.90 -30.00
CA PRO A 420 28.41 2.49 -31.19
C PRO A 420 29.85 2.97 -30.96
N VAL A 421 30.67 2.91 -32.00
CA VAL A 421 32.06 3.35 -31.96
C VAL A 421 32.14 4.84 -31.62
N GLN A 422 32.95 5.16 -30.60
CA GLN A 422 33.16 6.55 -30.16
C GLN A 422 34.53 7.05 -30.54
N THR A 423 34.59 8.26 -31.07
CA THR A 423 35.83 8.89 -31.49
C THR A 423 36.38 9.82 -30.41
N GLY A 424 37.69 9.83 -30.23
CA GLY A 424 38.36 10.75 -29.30
C GLY A 424 38.48 10.22 -27.87
N VAL A 425 37.87 9.07 -27.53
CA VAL A 425 37.95 8.45 -26.19
C VAL A 425 39.37 7.91 -25.90
N GLY A 426 40.18 7.63 -26.94
CA GLY A 426 41.50 7.01 -26.80
C GLY A 426 41.44 5.49 -26.66
N THR A 427 42.51 4.89 -26.12
CA THR A 427 42.59 3.47 -25.89
C THR A 427 42.06 3.17 -24.48
N LEU A 428 40.96 2.37 -24.39
CA LEU A 428 40.30 2.03 -23.17
C LEU A 428 40.82 0.67 -22.67
N THR A 429 41.92 0.65 -21.94
CA THR A 429 42.51 -0.61 -21.40
C THR A 429 42.11 -0.82 -19.99
N ILE A 430 41.61 -2.01 -19.66
CA ILE A 430 41.20 -2.40 -18.30
C ILE A 430 42.44 -2.57 -17.42
N ASP A 431 42.46 -1.85 -16.29
CA ASP A 431 43.44 -1.97 -15.22
C ASP A 431 43.00 -2.97 -14.16
N THR A 432 41.79 -2.78 -13.65
CA THR A 432 41.19 -3.68 -12.63
C THR A 432 39.71 -3.92 -12.93
N ILE A 433 39.22 -5.02 -12.39
CA ILE A 433 37.82 -5.42 -12.46
C ILE A 433 37.34 -5.55 -11.02
N GLU A 434 36.26 -4.86 -10.69
CA GLU A 434 35.61 -4.94 -9.41
C GLU A 434 34.28 -5.68 -9.58
N ASP A 435 34.09 -6.71 -8.77
CA ASP A 435 32.86 -7.49 -8.74
C ASP A 435 31.71 -6.69 -8.10
N PRO A 436 30.41 -7.06 -8.35
CA PRO A 436 29.30 -6.48 -7.64
C PRO A 436 29.40 -6.78 -6.13
N GLU A 437 28.74 -6.02 -5.30
CA GLU A 437 28.78 -6.22 -3.85
C GLU A 437 27.85 -7.33 -3.38
N VAL A 438 26.84 -7.66 -4.17
CA VAL A 438 25.83 -8.68 -3.86
C VAL A 438 25.73 -9.69 -4.99
N ASP A 439 25.44 -10.93 -4.62
CA ASP A 439 25.20 -12.00 -5.57
C ASP A 439 23.76 -11.90 -6.09
N ILE A 440 23.59 -11.44 -7.33
CA ILE A 440 22.28 -11.24 -7.97
C ILE A 440 21.48 -12.54 -8.13
N PHE A 441 22.12 -13.71 -8.02
CA PHE A 441 21.44 -15.02 -8.10
C PHE A 441 21.02 -15.58 -6.75
N SER A 442 21.29 -14.86 -5.67
CA SER A 442 20.92 -15.20 -4.30
C SER A 442 19.61 -14.56 -3.85
N GLY A 443 19.14 -14.94 -2.67
CA GLY A 443 17.93 -14.39 -2.06
C GLY A 443 16.67 -14.59 -2.92
N ASP A 444 15.54 -14.02 -2.45
CA ASP A 444 14.23 -14.19 -3.07
C ASP A 444 13.72 -12.87 -3.67
N VAL A 445 13.39 -12.85 -4.95
CA VAL A 445 12.68 -11.74 -5.58
C VAL A 445 11.19 -11.91 -5.31
N LEU A 446 10.61 -11.01 -4.50
CA LEU A 446 9.22 -11.11 -4.05
C LEU A 446 8.24 -10.33 -4.93
N TYR A 447 8.74 -9.32 -5.65
CA TYR A 447 7.91 -8.42 -6.44
C TYR A 447 8.73 -7.81 -7.57
N ILE A 448 8.14 -7.71 -8.74
CA ILE A 448 8.70 -7.02 -9.91
C ILE A 448 7.63 -6.10 -10.48
N SER A 449 8.00 -4.89 -10.84
CA SER A 449 7.17 -3.92 -11.56
C SER A 449 7.95 -3.32 -12.71
N ASN A 450 7.40 -3.42 -13.91
CA ASN A 450 7.86 -2.67 -15.06
C ASN A 450 7.21 -1.29 -15.04
N ILE A 451 8.01 -0.26 -15.23
CA ILE A 451 7.57 1.13 -15.19
C ILE A 451 8.11 1.89 -16.40
N SER A 452 7.52 3.04 -16.71
CA SER A 452 8.10 3.99 -17.65
C SER A 452 9.45 4.47 -17.14
N ALA A 453 10.34 4.89 -18.05
CA ALA A 453 11.67 5.38 -17.67
C ALA A 453 11.62 6.42 -16.56
N THR A 454 12.39 6.19 -15.52
CA THR A 454 12.65 7.17 -14.46
C THR A 454 14.08 7.66 -14.59
N ILE A 455 14.25 8.93 -14.99
CA ILE A 455 15.56 9.54 -15.19
C ILE A 455 16.11 10.00 -13.84
N ARG A 456 17.30 9.56 -13.51
CA ARG A 456 18.02 10.00 -12.31
C ARG A 456 18.88 11.21 -12.59
N ASN A 457 18.55 12.33 -11.99
CA ASN A 457 19.33 13.57 -12.11
C ASN A 457 20.40 13.65 -11.02
N THR A 458 21.53 14.28 -11.34
CA THR A 458 22.71 14.42 -10.47
C THR A 458 22.47 15.17 -9.16
N ALA A 459 21.36 15.86 -8.99
CA ALA A 459 20.98 16.55 -7.75
C ALA A 459 19.59 16.13 -7.26
N GLY A 460 19.10 14.99 -7.74
CA GLY A 460 17.75 14.49 -7.48
C GLY A 460 17.65 13.67 -6.20
N SER A 461 16.43 13.61 -5.70
CA SER A 461 16.01 12.64 -4.68
C SER A 461 14.74 11.99 -5.19
N GLU A 462 14.77 10.68 -5.34
CA GLU A 462 13.60 9.90 -5.69
C GLU A 462 12.99 9.28 -4.43
N ASP A 463 11.68 9.44 -4.27
CA ASP A 463 10.89 8.82 -3.19
C ASP A 463 10.07 7.67 -3.78
N LEU A 464 10.63 6.47 -3.71
CA LEU A 464 10.00 5.25 -4.25
C LEU A 464 9.00 4.69 -3.25
N LYS A 465 7.74 4.63 -3.67
CA LYS A 465 6.64 4.00 -2.92
C LYS A 465 6.14 2.78 -3.68
N VAL A 466 6.63 1.61 -3.28
CA VAL A 466 6.25 0.34 -3.92
C VAL A 466 5.05 -0.25 -3.18
N ILE A 467 3.96 -0.51 -3.89
CA ILE A 467 2.70 -1.00 -3.31
C ILE A 467 2.45 -2.43 -3.78
N VAL A 468 2.45 -3.36 -2.83
CA VAL A 468 2.12 -4.76 -3.06
C VAL A 468 0.69 -5.04 -2.61
N LYS A 469 -0.18 -5.40 -3.56
CA LYS A 469 -1.59 -5.80 -3.31
C LYS A 469 -1.73 -7.32 -3.45
N LEU A 470 -2.43 -7.95 -2.53
CA LEU A 470 -2.76 -9.38 -2.53
C LEU A 470 -4.22 -9.65 -2.90
#